data_e5b5c11ac9277a14ac496b246e51333d
#
_entry.id   e5b5c11ac9277a14ac496b246e51333d
#
_cell.length_a   1.000
_cell.length_b   1.000
_cell.length_c   1.000
_cell.angle_alpha   90.00
_cell.angle_beta   90.00
_cell.angle_gamma   90.00
#
_symmetry.space_group_name_H-M   'P 1'
#
loop_
_entity.id
_entity.type
_entity.pdbx_description
1 polymer ?
#
loop_
_entity_poly.entity_id
_entity_poly.type
_entity_poly.pdbx_seq_one_letter_code
_entity_poly.pdbx_strand_id
1 'polypeptide(L)'
;MPETSEHTSGSRELTEGSAGPVGEVAAGPATAREATGRIPAPVLAVAAMFTVQLGVAWSTSLFEPLGVAGATSLRLLVAAAVLLVIARPSLAGRTPRQLATVALLGLASGGMTLLFAASIQRIPMGVTSTIEFLGPLGVALASSRRLSHAGWAALAGLGVVLLCLADDGLNGADGLDTVGLALAGAAALCWAVYIVFTRRVGQVFDGFQGLAVSISVAAVAVLPVGGASAWHGLVDSDRTLWLLAQGVGVALLFPVATYMLEMTALRRLSSRVFGVLTSLEPGVAVLIGFLVLGQSLAPVQLAGLGCVVLASIAATLGDRGEE
;
A
#
# COMPACT_ATOMS: atom_id res chain seq x y z
N MET A 1 -6.93 -28.08 -80.80
CA MET A 1 -7.97 -27.05 -80.64
C MET A 1 -8.44 -27.19 -79.18
N PRO A 2 -8.31 -26.18 -78.51
CA PRO A 2 -8.34 -26.16 -77.04
C PRO A 2 -9.49 -25.30 -76.55
N GLU A 3 -9.92 -25.56 -75.34
CA GLU A 3 -10.82 -24.66 -74.64
C GLU A 3 -10.15 -24.13 -73.36
N THR A 4 -10.23 -22.87 -73.22
CA THR A 4 -9.80 -22.02 -72.15
C THR A 4 -10.75 -22.14 -70.99
N SER A 5 -10.23 -22.38 -69.81
CA SER A 5 -10.99 -22.19 -68.55
C SER A 5 -10.31 -21.13 -67.71
N GLU A 6 -11.08 -20.10 -67.41
CA GLU A 6 -10.76 -18.97 -66.57
C GLU A 6 -10.57 -19.40 -65.08
N HIS A 7 -9.45 -19.01 -64.57
CA HIS A 7 -9.20 -19.06 -63.09
C HIS A 7 -9.65 -17.75 -62.48
N THR A 8 -10.79 -17.76 -61.79
CA THR A 8 -11.24 -16.70 -60.91
C THR A 8 -10.43 -16.76 -59.61
N SER A 9 -9.58 -15.78 -59.43
CA SER A 9 -8.85 -15.50 -58.22
C SER A 9 -9.79 -14.96 -57.15
N GLY A 10 -10.11 -15.78 -56.16
CA GLY A 10 -10.82 -15.36 -54.93
C GLY A 10 -9.84 -14.78 -53.92
N SER A 11 -9.79 -13.47 -53.87
CA SER A 11 -9.08 -12.75 -52.82
C SER A 11 -9.78 -12.99 -51.47
N ARG A 12 -9.13 -13.73 -50.59
CA ARG A 12 -9.54 -13.78 -49.17
C ARG A 12 -9.06 -12.50 -48.52
N GLU A 13 -9.97 -11.60 -48.25
CA GLU A 13 -9.79 -10.53 -47.27
C GLU A 13 -9.56 -11.14 -45.88
N LEU A 14 -8.37 -10.93 -45.37
CA LEU A 14 -8.05 -11.14 -43.96
C LEU A 14 -8.69 -9.99 -43.17
N THR A 15 -9.82 -10.27 -42.56
CA THR A 15 -10.42 -9.38 -41.58
C THR A 15 -9.44 -9.23 -40.40
N GLU A 16 -8.86 -8.05 -40.31
CA GLU A 16 -8.15 -7.57 -39.12
C GLU A 16 -9.10 -7.66 -37.93
N GLY A 17 -8.74 -8.54 -36.97
CA GLY A 17 -9.39 -8.64 -35.70
C GLY A 17 -9.14 -7.36 -34.89
N SER A 18 -10.13 -6.49 -34.86
CA SER A 18 -10.24 -5.37 -33.97
C SER A 18 -10.03 -5.88 -32.51
N ALA A 19 -8.92 -5.48 -31.92
CA ALA A 19 -8.72 -5.61 -30.49
C ALA A 19 -9.79 -4.75 -29.79
N GLY A 20 -10.77 -5.41 -29.19
CA GLY A 20 -11.82 -4.77 -28.41
C GLY A 20 -11.23 -4.03 -27.21
N PRO A 21 -11.86 -2.95 -26.76
CA PRO A 21 -11.37 -2.16 -25.64
C PRO A 21 -11.35 -3.01 -24.36
N VAL A 22 -10.28 -2.83 -23.60
CA VAL A 22 -10.03 -3.42 -22.29
C VAL A 22 -11.27 -3.27 -21.41
N GLY A 23 -11.78 -4.41 -20.92
CA GLY A 23 -13.07 -4.56 -20.26
C GLY A 23 -13.41 -3.46 -19.25
N GLU A 24 -14.56 -2.89 -19.47
CA GLU A 24 -15.22 -1.92 -18.59
C GLU A 24 -15.47 -2.56 -17.22
N VAL A 25 -14.73 -2.11 -16.21
CA VAL A 25 -14.87 -2.60 -14.83
C VAL A 25 -16.22 -2.15 -14.30
N ALA A 26 -17.07 -3.11 -13.96
CA ALA A 26 -18.45 -2.92 -13.50
C ALA A 26 -18.57 -1.86 -12.40
N ALA A 27 -19.54 -0.97 -12.58
CA ALA A 27 -19.80 0.17 -11.73
C ALA A 27 -20.34 -0.25 -10.34
N GLY A 28 -19.67 0.19 -9.28
CA GLY A 28 -20.20 0.16 -7.92
C GLY A 28 -21.36 1.17 -7.72
N PRO A 29 -22.05 1.17 -6.58
CA PRO A 29 -23.32 1.88 -6.39
C PRO A 29 -23.25 3.38 -6.75
N ALA A 30 -24.24 3.84 -7.45
CA ALA A 30 -24.32 5.15 -8.11
C ALA A 30 -24.08 6.38 -7.21
N THR A 31 -24.42 6.29 -5.93
CA THR A 31 -24.33 7.40 -4.96
C THR A 31 -22.91 7.83 -4.60
N ALA A 32 -21.96 6.89 -4.54
CA ALA A 32 -20.55 7.22 -4.31
C ALA A 32 -19.88 7.83 -5.57
N ARG A 33 -20.43 7.50 -6.74
CA ARG A 33 -19.90 7.94 -8.04
C ARG A 33 -20.18 9.43 -8.34
N GLU A 34 -21.31 9.97 -7.87
CA GLU A 34 -21.67 11.38 -8.11
C GLU A 34 -20.91 12.35 -7.18
N ALA A 35 -20.71 11.99 -5.92
CA ALA A 35 -19.98 12.83 -4.96
C ALA A 35 -18.48 12.94 -5.30
N THR A 36 -17.83 11.85 -5.75
CA THR A 36 -16.41 11.83 -6.10
C THR A 36 -16.13 12.38 -7.50
N GLY A 37 -17.14 12.49 -8.39
CA GLY A 37 -17.00 13.04 -9.75
C GLY A 37 -16.55 14.48 -9.79
N ARG A 38 -16.81 15.26 -8.73
CA ARG A 38 -16.43 16.68 -8.61
C ARG A 38 -15.04 16.91 -8.04
N ILE A 39 -14.45 15.93 -7.33
CA ILE A 39 -13.13 16.08 -6.71
C ILE A 39 -12.03 15.72 -7.72
N PRO A 40 -11.02 16.59 -7.92
CA PRO A 40 -9.88 16.26 -8.77
C PRO A 40 -9.15 14.99 -8.31
N ALA A 41 -8.77 14.13 -9.25
CA ALA A 41 -8.14 12.85 -8.93
C ALA A 41 -6.82 12.97 -8.14
N PRO A 42 -5.94 13.98 -8.37
CA PRO A 42 -4.77 14.19 -7.52
C PRO A 42 -5.14 14.47 -6.05
N VAL A 43 -6.25 15.16 -5.79
CA VAL A 43 -6.72 15.44 -4.42
C VAL A 43 -7.14 14.15 -3.73
N LEU A 44 -7.74 13.20 -4.45
CA LEU A 44 -8.10 11.88 -3.90
C LEU A 44 -6.85 11.07 -3.51
N ALA A 45 -5.79 11.12 -4.34
CA ALA A 45 -4.52 10.45 -4.03
C ALA A 45 -3.85 11.06 -2.79
N VAL A 46 -3.82 12.38 -2.71
CA VAL A 46 -3.28 13.10 -1.53
C VAL A 46 -4.12 12.80 -0.29
N ALA A 47 -5.46 12.82 -0.40
CA ALA A 47 -6.34 12.47 0.71
C ALA A 47 -6.12 11.03 1.18
N ALA A 48 -5.86 10.09 0.28
CA ALA A 48 -5.52 8.70 0.64
C ALA A 48 -4.23 8.64 1.49
N MET A 49 -3.18 9.37 1.10
CA MET A 49 -1.94 9.45 1.88
C MET A 49 -2.19 10.03 3.29
N PHE A 50 -3.01 11.07 3.40
CA PHE A 50 -3.38 11.60 4.72
C PHE A 50 -4.20 10.62 5.54
N THR A 51 -5.15 9.90 4.93
CA THR A 51 -5.97 8.93 5.67
C THR A 51 -5.14 7.76 6.17
N VAL A 52 -4.18 7.24 5.39
CA VAL A 52 -3.30 6.18 5.86
C VAL A 52 -2.44 6.65 7.03
N GLN A 53 -1.78 7.81 6.91
CA GLN A 53 -0.86 8.30 7.92
C GLN A 53 -1.59 8.73 9.22
N LEU A 54 -2.78 9.35 9.10
CA LEU A 54 -3.64 9.66 10.25
C LEU A 54 -4.16 8.38 10.93
N GLY A 55 -4.58 7.39 10.14
CA GLY A 55 -5.03 6.11 10.67
C GLY A 55 -3.92 5.35 11.41
N VAL A 56 -2.71 5.39 10.88
CA VAL A 56 -1.53 4.83 11.54
C VAL A 56 -1.23 5.59 12.84
N ALA A 57 -1.14 6.92 12.78
CA ALA A 57 -0.88 7.75 13.96
C ALA A 57 -1.97 7.55 15.03
N TRP A 58 -3.23 7.49 14.64
CA TRP A 58 -4.31 7.20 15.59
C TRP A 58 -4.20 5.79 16.18
N SER A 59 -3.77 4.79 15.39
CA SER A 59 -3.62 3.41 15.89
C SER A 59 -2.62 3.28 17.04
N THR A 60 -1.68 4.21 17.18
CA THR A 60 -0.70 4.19 18.29
C THR A 60 -1.35 4.34 19.66
N SER A 61 -2.50 5.03 19.75
CA SER A 61 -3.26 5.14 20.99
C SER A 61 -3.83 3.81 21.51
N LEU A 62 -3.90 2.81 20.63
CA LEU A 62 -4.33 1.44 20.98
C LEU A 62 -3.15 0.54 21.38
N PHE A 63 -1.89 0.99 21.25
CA PHE A 63 -0.73 0.14 21.52
C PHE A 63 -0.52 -0.10 23.01
N GLU A 64 -0.82 0.89 23.86
CA GLU A 64 -0.69 0.75 25.31
C GLU A 64 -1.71 -0.28 25.86
N PRO A 65 -3.04 -0.16 25.57
CA PRO A 65 -4.02 -1.09 26.16
C PRO A 65 -4.07 -2.46 25.47
N LEU A 66 -3.75 -2.57 24.17
CA LEU A 66 -3.93 -3.81 23.40
C LEU A 66 -2.60 -4.45 22.95
N GLY A 67 -1.49 -3.76 23.13
CA GLY A 67 -0.23 -4.10 22.46
C GLY A 67 -0.28 -3.83 20.95
N VAL A 68 0.90 -3.71 20.32
CA VAL A 68 1.01 -3.46 18.86
C VAL A 68 0.30 -4.54 18.05
N ALA A 69 0.56 -5.80 18.34
CA ALA A 69 -0.04 -6.92 17.63
C ALA A 69 -1.56 -7.01 17.87
N GLY A 70 -2.02 -6.70 19.10
CA GLY A 70 -3.44 -6.66 19.44
C GLY A 70 -4.19 -5.56 18.72
N ALA A 71 -3.66 -4.34 18.73
CA ALA A 71 -4.22 -3.22 17.99
C ALA A 71 -4.29 -3.50 16.48
N THR A 72 -3.23 -4.10 15.91
CA THR A 72 -3.18 -4.50 14.51
C THR A 72 -4.21 -5.58 14.20
N SER A 73 -4.36 -6.59 15.06
CA SER A 73 -5.37 -7.66 14.91
C SER A 73 -6.78 -7.09 14.93
N LEU A 74 -7.11 -6.25 15.92
CA LEU A 74 -8.43 -5.62 16.02
C LEU A 74 -8.76 -4.83 14.77
N ARG A 75 -7.84 -3.99 14.31
CA ARG A 75 -8.00 -3.18 13.10
C ARG A 75 -8.25 -4.04 11.86
N LEU A 76 -7.42 -5.08 11.64
CA LEU A 76 -7.56 -5.95 10.47
C LEU A 76 -8.84 -6.77 10.51
N LEU A 77 -9.28 -7.25 11.68
CA LEU A 77 -10.55 -7.97 11.83
C LEU A 77 -11.74 -7.09 11.47
N VAL A 78 -11.77 -5.85 11.99
CA VAL A 78 -12.83 -4.90 11.68
C VAL A 78 -12.80 -4.54 10.19
N ALA A 79 -11.63 -4.24 9.63
CA ALA A 79 -11.49 -3.93 8.22
C ALA A 79 -11.93 -5.11 7.32
N ALA A 80 -11.55 -6.35 7.68
CA ALA A 80 -12.00 -7.55 6.97
C ALA A 80 -13.52 -7.68 7.01
N ALA A 81 -14.15 -7.52 8.19
CA ALA A 81 -15.59 -7.60 8.32
C ALA A 81 -16.31 -6.56 7.44
N VAL A 82 -15.86 -5.30 7.47
CA VAL A 82 -16.41 -4.21 6.66
C VAL A 82 -16.25 -4.49 5.16
N LEU A 83 -15.05 -4.88 4.74
CA LEU A 83 -14.77 -5.15 3.33
C LEU A 83 -15.50 -6.40 2.81
N LEU A 84 -15.68 -7.45 3.63
CA LEU A 84 -16.48 -8.61 3.26
C LEU A 84 -17.96 -8.26 3.04
N VAL A 85 -18.53 -7.38 3.88
CA VAL A 85 -19.90 -6.90 3.72
C VAL A 85 -20.06 -6.06 2.45
N ILE A 86 -19.08 -5.18 2.17
CA ILE A 86 -19.11 -4.28 0.99
C ILE A 86 -18.87 -5.05 -0.31
N ALA A 87 -17.79 -5.85 -0.35
CA ALA A 87 -17.33 -6.48 -1.57
C ALA A 87 -17.99 -7.81 -1.89
N ARG A 88 -18.52 -8.52 -0.87
CA ARG A 88 -19.18 -9.83 -0.98
C ARG A 88 -18.43 -10.79 -1.92
N PRO A 89 -17.14 -11.10 -1.65
CA PRO A 89 -16.32 -11.81 -2.58
C PRO A 89 -16.82 -13.23 -2.81
N SER A 90 -16.86 -13.67 -4.09
CA SER A 90 -17.13 -15.05 -4.45
C SER A 90 -15.82 -15.80 -4.66
N LEU A 91 -15.64 -16.87 -3.91
CA LEU A 91 -14.50 -17.80 -4.07
C LEU A 91 -14.86 -18.99 -4.95
N ALA A 92 -16.15 -19.14 -5.33
CA ALA A 92 -16.62 -20.23 -6.17
C ALA A 92 -15.94 -20.19 -7.55
N GLY A 93 -15.51 -21.34 -8.05
CA GLY A 93 -14.84 -21.46 -9.35
C GLY A 93 -13.38 -20.95 -9.40
N ARG A 94 -12.80 -20.54 -8.28
CA ARG A 94 -11.39 -20.11 -8.23
C ARG A 94 -10.45 -21.31 -8.13
N THR A 95 -9.36 -21.25 -8.87
CA THR A 95 -8.34 -22.31 -8.84
C THR A 95 -7.47 -22.22 -7.57
N PRO A 96 -6.86 -23.32 -7.11
CA PRO A 96 -5.95 -23.28 -5.95
C PRO A 96 -4.79 -22.29 -6.12
N ARG A 97 -4.29 -22.10 -7.35
CA ARG A 97 -3.22 -21.12 -7.64
C ARG A 97 -3.72 -19.67 -7.44
N GLN A 98 -4.95 -19.36 -7.84
CA GLN A 98 -5.55 -18.05 -7.63
C GLN A 98 -5.78 -17.77 -6.15
N LEU A 99 -6.24 -18.77 -5.41
CA LEU A 99 -6.40 -18.68 -3.95
C LEU A 99 -5.05 -18.51 -3.24
N ALA A 100 -4.02 -19.26 -3.66
CA ALA A 100 -2.67 -19.09 -3.13
C ALA A 100 -2.11 -17.67 -3.41
N THR A 101 -2.40 -17.11 -4.58
CA THR A 101 -1.95 -15.76 -4.95
C THR A 101 -2.56 -14.69 -4.04
N VAL A 102 -3.89 -14.75 -3.78
CA VAL A 102 -4.55 -13.80 -2.88
C VAL A 102 -4.18 -14.05 -1.41
N ALA A 103 -3.92 -15.30 -1.02
CA ALA A 103 -3.42 -15.62 0.31
C ALA A 103 -2.02 -15.03 0.54
N LEU A 104 -1.13 -15.14 -0.45
CA LEU A 104 0.21 -14.54 -0.37
C LEU A 104 0.15 -13.01 -0.30
N LEU A 105 -0.77 -12.39 -1.06
CA LEU A 105 -1.05 -10.96 -0.96
C LEU A 105 -1.50 -10.59 0.46
N GLY A 106 -2.40 -11.38 1.06
CA GLY A 106 -2.89 -11.16 2.42
C GLY A 106 -1.79 -11.32 3.47
N LEU A 107 -0.93 -12.35 3.34
CA LEU A 107 0.22 -12.54 4.22
C LEU A 107 1.21 -11.37 4.12
N ALA A 108 1.50 -10.91 2.90
CA ALA A 108 2.37 -9.75 2.68
C ALA A 108 1.75 -8.47 3.30
N SER A 109 0.44 -8.24 3.11
CA SER A 109 -0.28 -7.11 3.69
C SER A 109 -0.31 -7.15 5.23
N GLY A 110 -0.60 -8.32 5.81
CA GLY A 110 -0.59 -8.52 7.26
C GLY A 110 0.81 -8.34 7.87
N GLY A 111 1.82 -8.92 7.24
CA GLY A 111 3.22 -8.77 7.64
C GLY A 111 3.67 -7.31 7.56
N MET A 112 3.43 -6.64 6.42
CA MET A 112 3.73 -5.22 6.23
C MET A 112 3.12 -4.38 7.36
N THR A 113 1.82 -4.53 7.59
CA THR A 113 1.07 -3.77 8.58
C THR A 113 1.58 -4.01 10.01
N LEU A 114 1.86 -5.25 10.40
CA LEU A 114 2.35 -5.60 11.73
C LEU A 114 3.78 -5.11 11.95
N LEU A 115 4.67 -5.32 10.97
CA LEU A 115 6.08 -4.92 11.06
C LEU A 115 6.22 -3.40 11.07
N PHE A 116 5.42 -2.68 10.27
CA PHE A 116 5.36 -1.23 10.30
C PHE A 116 4.91 -0.70 11.67
N ALA A 117 3.80 -1.26 12.21
CA ALA A 117 3.29 -0.88 13.52
C ALA A 117 4.31 -1.16 14.64
N ALA A 118 5.04 -2.27 14.57
CA ALA A 118 6.10 -2.59 15.52
C ALA A 118 7.33 -1.66 15.37
N SER A 119 7.62 -1.21 14.15
CA SER A 119 8.70 -0.26 13.90
C SER A 119 8.40 1.14 14.47
N ILE A 120 7.20 1.69 14.22
CA ILE A 120 6.83 3.04 14.71
C ILE A 120 6.74 3.14 16.24
N GLN A 121 6.67 2.03 16.95
CA GLN A 121 6.78 1.99 18.40
C GLN A 121 8.23 2.24 18.87
N ARG A 122 9.22 2.06 17.99
CA ARG A 122 10.65 2.09 18.33
C ARG A 122 11.39 3.25 17.71
N ILE A 123 11.00 3.66 16.50
CA ILE A 123 11.62 4.75 15.76
C ILE A 123 10.54 5.71 15.21
N PRO A 124 10.90 6.97 14.90
CA PRO A 124 9.94 7.93 14.40
C PRO A 124 9.19 7.44 13.15
N MET A 125 7.89 7.76 13.08
CA MET A 125 7.00 7.34 12.01
C MET A 125 7.50 7.78 10.63
N GLY A 126 8.05 8.99 10.51
CA GLY A 126 8.64 9.50 9.27
C GLY A 126 9.85 8.69 8.80
N VAL A 127 10.71 8.24 9.73
CA VAL A 127 11.87 7.37 9.42
C VAL A 127 11.36 6.00 8.95
N THR A 128 10.43 5.39 9.70
CA THR A 128 9.82 4.11 9.35
C THR A 128 9.21 4.14 7.96
N SER A 129 8.38 5.16 7.66
CA SER A 129 7.72 5.31 6.36
C SER A 129 8.72 5.53 5.23
N THR A 130 9.81 6.27 5.48
CA THR A 130 10.85 6.49 4.46
C THR A 130 11.58 5.19 4.11
N ILE A 131 11.90 4.37 5.12
CA ILE A 131 12.55 3.06 4.90
C ILE A 131 11.58 2.09 4.21
N GLU A 132 10.34 2.04 4.67
CA GLU A 132 9.31 1.18 4.06
C GLU A 132 9.10 1.52 2.59
N PHE A 133 9.18 2.81 2.22
CA PHE A 133 9.02 3.27 0.85
C PHE A 133 10.12 2.78 -0.11
N LEU A 134 11.22 2.21 0.40
CA LEU A 134 12.20 1.49 -0.41
C LEU A 134 11.60 0.26 -1.10
N GLY A 135 10.50 -0.30 -0.58
CA GLY A 135 9.78 -1.40 -1.21
C GLY A 135 9.28 -1.06 -2.61
N PRO A 136 8.37 -0.08 -2.77
CA PRO A 136 7.91 0.43 -4.07
C PRO A 136 9.06 0.89 -4.96
N LEU A 137 10.01 1.64 -4.41
CA LEU A 137 11.18 2.10 -5.15
C LEU A 137 12.02 0.93 -5.67
N GLY A 138 12.27 -0.09 -4.84
CA GLY A 138 13.00 -1.29 -5.23
C GLY A 138 12.30 -2.06 -6.36
N VAL A 139 10.97 -2.17 -6.31
CA VAL A 139 10.19 -2.78 -7.41
C VAL A 139 10.31 -1.96 -8.69
N ALA A 140 10.24 -0.64 -8.62
CA ALA A 140 10.41 0.25 -9.78
C ALA A 140 11.80 0.10 -10.40
N LEU A 141 12.85 0.12 -9.57
CA LEU A 141 14.24 -0.03 -10.01
C LEU A 141 14.52 -1.42 -10.61
N ALA A 142 14.01 -2.49 -9.98
CA ALA A 142 14.20 -3.86 -10.47
C ALA A 142 13.49 -4.12 -11.80
N SER A 143 12.43 -3.37 -12.10
CA SER A 143 11.70 -3.45 -13.37
C SER A 143 12.41 -2.76 -14.52
N SER A 144 13.44 -1.96 -14.26
CA SER A 144 14.16 -1.18 -15.25
C SER A 144 15.59 -1.68 -15.46
N ARG A 145 16.05 -1.67 -16.72
CA ARG A 145 17.42 -2.05 -17.12
C ARG A 145 18.35 -0.85 -17.39
N ARG A 146 17.94 0.38 -17.04
CA ARG A 146 18.70 1.57 -17.36
C ARG A 146 19.77 1.86 -16.29
N LEU A 147 20.99 2.22 -16.72
CA LEU A 147 22.08 2.62 -15.83
C LEU A 147 21.73 3.85 -14.96
N SER A 148 20.86 4.74 -15.44
CA SER A 148 20.36 5.87 -14.66
C SER A 148 19.62 5.44 -13.39
N HIS A 149 19.00 4.27 -13.37
CA HIS A 149 18.32 3.74 -12.19
C HIS A 149 19.31 3.31 -11.08
N ALA A 150 20.55 2.94 -11.43
CA ALA A 150 21.58 2.70 -10.43
C ALA A 150 21.95 3.99 -9.67
N GLY A 151 21.92 5.15 -10.34
CA GLY A 151 22.11 6.45 -9.69
C GLY A 151 20.99 6.79 -8.71
N TRP A 152 19.74 6.52 -9.07
CA TRP A 152 18.60 6.72 -8.18
C TRP A 152 18.59 5.74 -7.00
N ALA A 153 19.01 4.49 -7.23
CA ALA A 153 19.22 3.52 -6.14
C ALA A 153 20.29 3.98 -5.16
N ALA A 154 21.41 4.51 -5.67
CA ALA A 154 22.48 5.07 -4.83
C ALA A 154 22.01 6.30 -4.04
N LEU A 155 21.22 7.20 -4.65
CA LEU A 155 20.64 8.35 -3.97
C LEU A 155 19.66 7.92 -2.85
N ALA A 156 18.82 6.92 -3.10
CA ALA A 156 17.95 6.37 -2.08
C ALA A 156 18.73 5.71 -0.93
N GLY A 157 19.78 4.95 -1.26
CA GLY A 157 20.70 4.36 -0.28
C GLY A 157 21.38 5.43 0.58
N LEU A 158 21.85 6.52 -0.03
CA LEU A 158 22.38 7.67 0.70
C LEU A 158 21.33 8.27 1.64
N GLY A 159 20.09 8.40 1.16
CA GLY A 159 18.97 8.88 2.00
C GLY A 159 18.77 8.03 3.23
N VAL A 160 18.79 6.70 3.10
CA VAL A 160 18.69 5.78 4.26
C VAL A 160 19.87 5.93 5.19
N VAL A 161 21.09 6.04 4.67
CA VAL A 161 22.30 6.28 5.50
C VAL A 161 22.15 7.57 6.29
N LEU A 162 21.70 8.66 5.66
CA LEU A 162 21.46 9.94 6.34
C LEU A 162 20.38 9.84 7.42
N LEU A 163 19.31 9.06 7.19
CA LEU A 163 18.31 8.80 8.21
C LEU A 163 18.87 8.07 9.42
N CYS A 164 19.81 7.14 9.20
CA CYS A 164 20.44 6.35 10.27
C CYS A 164 21.55 7.09 11.00
N LEU A 165 22.29 8.00 10.32
CA LEU A 165 23.44 8.73 10.89
C LEU A 165 23.01 9.88 11.83
N ALA A 166 21.77 10.32 11.77
CA ALA A 166 21.30 11.54 12.44
C ALA A 166 21.09 11.43 13.94
N ASP A 167 21.63 10.44 14.57
CA ASP A 167 21.18 10.06 15.91
C ASP A 167 22.06 10.51 17.08
N ASP A 168 23.10 11.25 16.83
CA ASP A 168 24.10 11.64 17.87
C ASP A 168 23.60 12.69 18.88
N GLY A 169 22.28 12.97 19.01
CA GLY A 169 21.92 14.00 19.97
C GLY A 169 20.45 14.28 20.30
N LEU A 170 19.49 13.76 19.56
CA LEU A 170 18.08 14.11 19.78
C LEU A 170 17.26 13.01 20.50
N ASN A 171 17.70 11.75 20.45
CA ASN A 171 17.00 10.62 21.07
C ASN A 171 17.78 9.93 22.20
N GLY A 172 18.87 10.53 22.69
CA GLY A 172 19.73 9.93 23.71
C GLY A 172 20.95 9.20 23.11
N ALA A 173 21.88 8.78 23.97
CA ALA A 173 23.21 8.29 23.62
C ALA A 173 23.28 6.96 22.81
N ASP A 174 22.16 6.33 22.46
CA ASP A 174 22.12 4.95 21.96
C ASP A 174 21.76 4.79 20.47
N GLY A 175 21.54 5.87 19.73
CA GLY A 175 21.21 5.79 18.31
C GLY A 175 19.77 5.29 18.00
N LEU A 176 19.38 5.30 16.70
CA LEU A 176 18.10 4.72 16.28
C LEU A 176 18.06 3.22 16.59
N ASP A 177 16.96 2.75 17.20
CA ASP A 177 16.78 1.34 17.52
C ASP A 177 16.96 0.45 16.26
N THR A 178 18.03 -0.34 16.26
CA THR A 178 18.37 -1.24 15.15
C THR A 178 17.27 -2.27 14.87
N VAL A 179 16.51 -2.67 15.91
CA VAL A 179 15.36 -3.56 15.74
C VAL A 179 14.24 -2.81 15.01
N GLY A 180 13.99 -1.55 15.37
CA GLY A 180 13.04 -0.69 14.67
C GLY A 180 13.40 -0.51 13.18
N LEU A 181 14.66 -0.29 12.87
CA LEU A 181 15.16 -0.21 11.49
C LEU A 181 14.99 -1.53 10.73
N ALA A 182 15.32 -2.66 11.36
CA ALA A 182 15.14 -3.99 10.75
C ALA A 182 13.65 -4.30 10.47
N LEU A 183 12.76 -3.91 11.38
CA LEU A 183 11.30 -4.06 11.20
C LEU A 183 10.80 -3.20 10.05
N ALA A 184 11.26 -1.94 9.90
CA ALA A 184 10.94 -1.08 8.77
C ALA A 184 11.42 -1.68 7.44
N GLY A 185 12.66 -2.21 7.40
CA GLY A 185 13.19 -2.89 6.22
C GLY A 185 12.41 -4.16 5.86
N ALA A 186 12.00 -4.94 6.84
CA ALA A 186 11.15 -6.10 6.63
C ALA A 186 9.74 -5.70 6.12
N ALA A 187 9.17 -4.61 6.63
CA ALA A 187 7.92 -4.05 6.10
C ALA A 187 8.07 -3.62 4.64
N ALA A 188 9.19 -2.99 4.26
CA ALA A 188 9.51 -2.63 2.87
C ALA A 188 9.53 -3.85 1.94
N LEU A 189 10.13 -4.95 2.37
CA LEU A 189 10.12 -6.22 1.60
C LEU A 189 8.71 -6.77 1.45
N CYS A 190 7.91 -6.75 2.52
CA CYS A 190 6.50 -7.14 2.45
C CYS A 190 5.72 -6.25 1.47
N TRP A 191 5.98 -4.94 1.45
CA TRP A 191 5.34 -4.02 0.51
C TRP A 191 5.75 -4.30 -0.94
N ALA A 192 7.02 -4.58 -1.20
CA ALA A 192 7.47 -5.00 -2.52
C ALA A 192 6.73 -6.26 -3.01
N VAL A 193 6.60 -7.27 -2.15
CA VAL A 193 5.81 -8.49 -2.44
C VAL A 193 4.35 -8.14 -2.68
N TYR A 194 3.75 -7.31 -1.82
CA TYR A 194 2.37 -6.83 -1.96
C TYR A 194 2.13 -6.21 -3.34
N ILE A 195 3.01 -5.31 -3.81
CA ILE A 195 2.89 -4.64 -5.13
C ILE A 195 2.87 -5.66 -6.26
N VAL A 196 3.80 -6.63 -6.23
CA VAL A 196 3.90 -7.67 -7.28
C VAL A 196 2.62 -8.53 -7.33
N PHE A 197 2.10 -8.93 -6.16
CA PHE A 197 0.93 -9.80 -6.10
C PHE A 197 -0.39 -9.05 -6.30
N THR A 198 -0.49 -7.77 -5.94
CA THR A 198 -1.68 -6.94 -6.19
C THR A 198 -2.03 -6.91 -7.67
N ARG A 199 -1.05 -6.76 -8.56
CA ARG A 199 -1.28 -6.81 -10.03
C ARG A 199 -1.88 -8.14 -10.47
N ARG A 200 -1.39 -9.27 -9.93
CA ARG A 200 -1.89 -10.61 -10.25
C ARG A 200 -3.31 -10.86 -9.73
N VAL A 201 -3.58 -10.40 -8.50
CA VAL A 201 -4.92 -10.52 -7.89
C VAL A 201 -5.93 -9.67 -8.62
N GLY A 202 -5.56 -8.46 -9.07
CA GLY A 202 -6.42 -7.58 -9.85
C GLY A 202 -6.83 -8.15 -11.21
N GLN A 203 -6.09 -9.11 -11.77
CA GLN A 203 -6.46 -9.83 -13.00
C GLN A 203 -7.47 -10.96 -12.77
N VAL A 204 -7.63 -11.36 -11.52
CA VAL A 204 -8.47 -12.52 -11.13
C VAL A 204 -9.74 -12.10 -10.43
N PHE A 205 -9.67 -11.08 -9.58
CA PHE A 205 -10.78 -10.61 -8.75
C PHE A 205 -11.26 -9.24 -9.21
N ASP A 206 -12.57 -9.09 -9.36
CA ASP A 206 -13.19 -7.82 -9.76
C ASP A 206 -13.34 -6.85 -8.59
N GLY A 207 -13.17 -5.57 -8.86
CA GLY A 207 -13.41 -4.48 -7.91
C GLY A 207 -12.65 -4.63 -6.59
N PHE A 208 -13.37 -4.67 -5.48
CA PHE A 208 -12.80 -4.79 -4.13
C PHE A 208 -12.72 -6.24 -3.61
N GLN A 209 -13.12 -7.25 -4.40
CA GLN A 209 -13.19 -8.64 -3.93
C GLN A 209 -11.81 -9.18 -3.53
N GLY A 210 -10.78 -8.95 -4.38
CA GLY A 210 -9.41 -9.37 -4.08
C GLY A 210 -8.87 -8.72 -2.81
N LEU A 211 -9.17 -7.44 -2.60
CA LEU A 211 -8.81 -6.71 -1.39
C LEU A 211 -9.50 -7.29 -0.15
N ALA A 212 -10.82 -7.53 -0.21
CA ALA A 212 -11.56 -8.09 0.91
C ALA A 212 -11.01 -9.46 1.33
N VAL A 213 -10.69 -10.33 0.36
CA VAL A 213 -10.10 -11.64 0.66
C VAL A 213 -8.68 -11.49 1.21
N SER A 214 -7.83 -10.62 0.63
CA SER A 214 -6.46 -10.41 1.13
C SER A 214 -6.43 -9.85 2.55
N ILE A 215 -7.27 -8.86 2.87
CA ILE A 215 -7.36 -8.31 4.23
C ILE A 215 -7.91 -9.34 5.22
N SER A 216 -8.84 -10.21 4.79
CA SER A 216 -9.31 -11.32 5.61
C SER A 216 -8.20 -12.33 5.92
N VAL A 217 -7.37 -12.65 4.93
CA VAL A 217 -6.18 -13.51 5.14
C VAL A 217 -5.17 -12.80 6.07
N ALA A 218 -4.93 -11.50 5.88
CA ALA A 218 -4.08 -10.71 6.76
C ALA A 218 -4.57 -10.75 8.21
N ALA A 219 -5.88 -10.56 8.44
CA ALA A 219 -6.50 -10.62 9.76
C ALA A 219 -6.29 -12.00 10.42
N VAL A 220 -6.55 -13.09 9.67
CA VAL A 220 -6.35 -14.46 10.16
C VAL A 220 -4.87 -14.74 10.44
N ALA A 221 -3.95 -14.25 9.61
CA ALA A 221 -2.51 -14.46 9.78
C ALA A 221 -1.93 -13.72 10.99
N VAL A 222 -2.44 -12.53 11.32
CA VAL A 222 -1.97 -11.72 12.46
C VAL A 222 -2.65 -12.16 13.77
N LEU A 223 -3.82 -12.80 13.70
CA LEU A 223 -4.59 -13.22 14.86
C LEU A 223 -3.83 -14.11 15.86
N PRO A 224 -3.01 -15.10 15.45
CA PRO A 224 -2.24 -15.92 16.39
C PRO A 224 -1.22 -15.10 17.20
N VAL A 225 -0.71 -14.00 16.64
CA VAL A 225 0.30 -13.13 17.27
C VAL A 225 -0.35 -12.10 18.19
N GLY A 226 -1.48 -11.52 17.76
CA GLY A 226 -2.09 -10.38 18.44
C GLY A 226 -3.45 -10.66 19.08
N GLY A 227 -4.11 -11.78 18.76
CA GLY A 227 -5.48 -12.05 19.21
C GLY A 227 -5.60 -12.17 20.73
N ALA A 228 -4.64 -12.84 21.38
CA ALA A 228 -4.63 -12.96 22.84
C ALA A 228 -4.47 -11.60 23.52
N SER A 229 -3.51 -10.77 23.08
CA SER A 229 -3.31 -9.43 23.66
C SER A 229 -4.49 -8.50 23.37
N ALA A 230 -5.10 -8.58 22.19
CA ALA A 230 -6.33 -7.85 21.89
C ALA A 230 -7.48 -8.25 22.85
N TRP A 231 -7.66 -9.55 23.05
CA TRP A 231 -8.71 -10.08 23.93
C TRP A 231 -8.52 -9.63 25.37
N HIS A 232 -7.32 -9.86 25.94
CA HIS A 232 -7.01 -9.45 27.31
C HIS A 232 -7.14 -7.93 27.49
N GLY A 233 -6.57 -7.14 26.59
CA GLY A 233 -6.67 -5.70 26.66
C GLY A 233 -8.10 -5.15 26.56
N LEU A 234 -9.00 -5.86 25.84
CA LEU A 234 -10.41 -5.50 25.76
C LEU A 234 -11.18 -5.94 27.01
N VAL A 235 -10.97 -7.15 27.52
CA VAL A 235 -11.74 -7.73 28.62
C VAL A 235 -11.33 -7.11 29.96
N ASP A 236 -10.04 -6.85 30.13
CA ASP A 236 -9.50 -6.30 31.39
C ASP A 236 -9.65 -4.78 31.49
N SER A 237 -10.15 -4.12 30.42
CA SER A 237 -10.33 -2.67 30.39
C SER A 237 -11.72 -2.24 30.83
N ASP A 238 -11.80 -1.24 31.71
CA ASP A 238 -13.07 -0.56 32.02
C ASP A 238 -13.62 0.27 30.84
N ARG A 239 -12.86 0.41 29.76
CA ARG A 239 -13.18 1.22 28.59
C ARG A 239 -13.33 0.41 27.30
N THR A 240 -13.76 -0.85 27.40
CA THR A 240 -13.90 -1.79 26.26
C THR A 240 -14.64 -1.19 25.07
N LEU A 241 -15.80 -0.56 25.30
CA LEU A 241 -16.59 0.07 24.24
C LEU A 241 -15.83 1.21 23.53
N TRP A 242 -15.06 1.97 24.29
CA TRP A 242 -14.23 3.04 23.75
C TRP A 242 -13.09 2.50 22.88
N LEU A 243 -12.40 1.46 23.34
CA LEU A 243 -11.35 0.79 22.58
C LEU A 243 -11.88 0.16 21.29
N LEU A 244 -13.05 -0.46 21.35
CA LEU A 244 -13.72 -0.98 20.15
C LEU A 244 -14.10 0.14 19.19
N ALA A 245 -14.66 1.25 19.69
CA ALA A 245 -15.01 2.41 18.86
C ALA A 245 -13.77 3.01 18.19
N GLN A 246 -12.65 3.14 18.90
CA GLN A 246 -11.39 3.56 18.33
C GLN A 246 -10.88 2.56 17.27
N GLY A 247 -10.91 1.26 17.56
CA GLY A 247 -10.53 0.21 16.61
C GLY A 247 -11.34 0.27 15.32
N VAL A 248 -12.65 0.50 15.43
CA VAL A 248 -13.55 0.71 14.27
C VAL A 248 -13.16 1.98 13.53
N GLY A 249 -12.97 3.11 14.22
CA GLY A 249 -12.59 4.38 13.62
C GLY A 249 -11.27 4.29 12.85
N VAL A 250 -10.26 3.68 13.45
CA VAL A 250 -8.96 3.41 12.82
C VAL A 250 -9.13 2.51 11.58
N ALA A 251 -9.88 1.42 11.68
CA ALA A 251 -10.10 0.49 10.57
C ALA A 251 -10.84 1.14 9.39
N LEU A 252 -11.82 1.99 9.69
CA LEU A 252 -12.55 2.74 8.66
C LEU A 252 -11.66 3.78 7.97
N LEU A 253 -10.78 4.45 8.71
CA LEU A 253 -9.85 5.41 8.16
C LEU A 253 -8.75 4.72 7.34
N PHE A 254 -8.10 3.72 7.92
CA PHE A 254 -7.09 2.89 7.30
C PHE A 254 -7.29 1.41 7.70
N PRO A 255 -7.55 0.48 6.79
CA PRO A 255 -7.36 0.59 5.33
C PRO A 255 -8.60 0.96 4.50
N VAL A 256 -9.84 1.01 5.06
CA VAL A 256 -11.05 1.07 4.25
C VAL A 256 -11.13 2.34 3.40
N ALA A 257 -11.13 3.53 4.04
CA ALA A 257 -11.23 4.80 3.31
C ALA A 257 -10.01 5.02 2.39
N THR A 258 -8.80 4.69 2.86
CA THR A 258 -7.57 4.79 2.07
C THR A 258 -7.70 4.04 0.76
N TYR A 259 -8.05 2.75 0.78
CA TYR A 259 -8.15 1.96 -0.44
C TYR A 259 -9.28 2.42 -1.37
N MET A 260 -10.39 2.92 -0.84
CA MET A 260 -11.46 3.49 -1.66
C MET A 260 -10.99 4.74 -2.40
N LEU A 261 -10.24 5.61 -1.73
CA LEU A 261 -9.67 6.84 -2.31
C LEU A 261 -8.59 6.50 -3.35
N GLU A 262 -7.66 5.60 -3.02
CA GLU A 262 -6.60 5.15 -3.93
C GLU A 262 -7.15 4.52 -5.20
N MET A 263 -8.10 3.58 -5.07
CA MET A 263 -8.71 2.94 -6.23
C MET A 263 -9.48 3.94 -7.09
N THR A 264 -10.12 4.94 -6.49
CA THR A 264 -10.81 5.99 -7.24
C THR A 264 -9.81 6.91 -7.94
N ALA A 265 -8.69 7.23 -7.30
CA ALA A 265 -7.61 8.03 -7.89
C ALA A 265 -6.94 7.27 -9.06
N LEU A 266 -6.57 6.00 -8.85
CA LEU A 266 -5.94 5.14 -9.86
C LEU A 266 -6.78 4.95 -11.13
N ARG A 267 -8.10 4.93 -11.01
CA ARG A 267 -9.00 4.86 -12.17
C ARG A 267 -9.03 6.13 -13.02
N ARG A 268 -8.52 7.25 -12.50
CA ARG A 268 -8.60 8.58 -13.12
C ARG A 268 -7.22 9.19 -13.42
N LEU A 269 -6.15 8.66 -12.82
CA LEU A 269 -4.79 9.11 -13.00
C LEU A 269 -4.02 8.07 -13.83
N SER A 270 -3.07 8.52 -14.64
CA SER A 270 -2.06 7.61 -15.17
C SER A 270 -1.21 7.04 -14.02
N SER A 271 -0.76 5.79 -14.17
CA SER A 271 0.09 5.13 -13.17
C SER A 271 1.33 5.97 -12.80
N ARG A 272 1.83 6.74 -13.77
CA ARG A 272 2.96 7.64 -13.58
C ARG A 272 2.63 8.81 -12.65
N VAL A 273 1.54 9.54 -12.90
CA VAL A 273 1.12 10.66 -12.06
C VAL A 273 0.83 10.18 -10.63
N PHE A 274 0.17 9.02 -10.52
CA PHE A 274 -0.08 8.40 -9.22
C PHE A 274 1.22 8.03 -8.51
N GLY A 275 2.19 7.40 -9.21
CA GLY A 275 3.50 7.05 -8.64
C GLY A 275 4.31 8.27 -8.17
N VAL A 276 4.28 9.40 -8.90
CA VAL A 276 4.91 10.65 -8.45
C VAL A 276 4.24 11.18 -7.19
N LEU A 277 2.91 11.16 -7.15
CA LEU A 277 2.18 11.63 -5.96
C LEU A 277 2.47 10.75 -4.74
N THR A 278 2.42 9.43 -4.88
CA THR A 278 2.70 8.52 -3.76
C THR A 278 4.14 8.60 -3.27
N SER A 279 5.08 9.08 -4.09
CA SER A 279 6.46 9.35 -3.65
C SER A 279 6.54 10.42 -2.54
N LEU A 280 5.48 11.21 -2.35
CA LEU A 280 5.40 12.20 -1.26
C LEU A 280 4.90 11.59 0.06
N GLU A 281 4.49 10.34 0.07
CA GLU A 281 3.93 9.66 1.25
C GLU A 281 4.83 9.72 2.49
N PRO A 282 6.17 9.49 2.39
CA PRO A 282 7.05 9.66 3.54
C PRO A 282 7.06 11.09 4.10
N GLY A 283 6.90 12.10 3.23
CA GLY A 283 6.77 13.51 3.66
C GLY A 283 5.48 13.75 4.45
N VAL A 284 4.36 13.13 4.04
CA VAL A 284 3.10 13.19 4.78
C VAL A 284 3.25 12.46 6.13
N ALA A 285 3.97 11.33 6.18
CA ALA A 285 4.25 10.61 7.42
C ALA A 285 5.03 11.47 8.42
N VAL A 286 6.05 12.22 7.96
CA VAL A 286 6.80 13.18 8.79
C VAL A 286 5.88 14.27 9.31
N LEU A 287 5.06 14.84 8.46
CA LEU A 287 4.13 15.90 8.83
C LEU A 287 3.13 15.42 9.89
N ILE A 288 2.52 14.26 9.69
CA ILE A 288 1.57 13.68 10.66
C ILE A 288 2.27 13.24 11.94
N GLY A 289 3.47 12.65 11.86
CA GLY A 289 4.30 12.32 13.00
C GLY A 289 4.61 13.54 13.86
N PHE A 290 4.91 14.68 13.23
CA PHE A 290 5.13 15.94 13.93
C PHE A 290 3.85 16.50 14.56
N LEU A 291 2.76 16.60 13.78
CA LEU A 291 1.53 17.25 14.24
C LEU A 291 0.74 16.42 15.26
N VAL A 292 0.72 15.09 15.11
CA VAL A 292 -0.14 14.20 15.92
C VAL A 292 0.64 13.50 17.01
N LEU A 293 1.87 13.05 16.71
CA LEU A 293 2.68 12.29 17.66
C LEU A 293 3.75 13.15 18.36
N GLY A 294 3.89 14.44 17.99
CA GLY A 294 4.89 15.34 18.56
C GLY A 294 6.33 14.96 18.21
N GLN A 295 6.52 14.14 17.17
CA GLN A 295 7.85 13.68 16.73
C GLN A 295 8.55 14.77 15.91
N SER A 296 9.84 15.02 16.17
CA SER A 296 10.68 15.90 15.36
C SER A 296 11.80 15.09 14.70
N LEU A 297 12.17 15.49 13.50
CA LEU A 297 13.32 14.94 12.78
C LEU A 297 14.46 15.95 12.78
N ALA A 298 15.69 15.44 12.89
CA ALA A 298 16.88 16.25 12.69
C ALA A 298 16.99 16.74 11.24
N PRO A 299 17.65 17.89 10.97
CA PRO A 299 17.82 18.40 9.60
C PRO A 299 18.47 17.37 8.65
N VAL A 300 19.38 16.55 9.14
CA VAL A 300 20.03 15.50 8.34
C VAL A 300 19.05 14.36 8.01
N GLN A 301 18.11 14.04 8.88
CA GLN A 301 17.02 13.08 8.59
C GLN A 301 16.06 13.63 7.54
N LEU A 302 15.74 14.92 7.60
CA LEU A 302 14.96 15.60 6.55
C LEU A 302 15.70 15.61 5.21
N ALA A 303 17.01 15.77 5.20
CA ALA A 303 17.81 15.62 3.99
C ALA A 303 17.77 14.19 3.45
N GLY A 304 17.85 13.18 4.33
CA GLY A 304 17.71 11.76 3.96
C GLY A 304 16.34 11.45 3.36
N LEU A 305 15.27 11.93 3.98
CA LEU A 305 13.91 11.87 3.43
C LEU A 305 13.86 12.48 2.02
N GLY A 306 14.43 13.70 1.86
CA GLY A 306 14.50 14.38 0.57
C GLY A 306 15.19 13.54 -0.51
N CYS A 307 16.29 12.88 -0.18
CA CYS A 307 17.00 11.98 -1.11
C CYS A 307 16.12 10.82 -1.57
N VAL A 308 15.39 10.17 -0.66
CA VAL A 308 14.49 9.03 -1.00
C VAL A 308 13.32 9.50 -1.87
N VAL A 309 12.69 10.62 -1.51
CA VAL A 309 11.58 11.20 -2.28
C VAL A 309 12.03 11.59 -3.69
N LEU A 310 13.18 12.28 -3.81
CA LEU A 310 13.73 12.67 -5.11
C LEU A 310 14.10 11.46 -5.97
N ALA A 311 14.72 10.43 -5.36
CA ALA A 311 15.03 9.18 -6.07
C ALA A 311 13.78 8.50 -6.62
N SER A 312 12.70 8.46 -5.82
CA SER A 312 11.42 7.85 -6.22
C SER A 312 10.73 8.63 -7.35
N ILE A 313 10.66 9.96 -7.24
CA ILE A 313 10.11 10.83 -8.29
C ILE A 313 10.90 10.64 -9.58
N ALA A 314 12.23 10.68 -9.51
CA ALA A 314 13.10 10.57 -10.67
C ALA A 314 13.02 9.17 -11.32
N ALA A 315 12.95 8.09 -10.51
CA ALA A 315 12.73 6.74 -11.02
C ALA A 315 11.38 6.63 -11.77
N THR A 316 10.30 7.17 -11.19
CA THR A 316 8.97 7.19 -11.80
C THR A 316 8.90 8.03 -13.08
N LEU A 317 9.63 9.15 -13.14
CA LEU A 317 9.69 10.01 -14.33
C LEU A 317 10.63 9.47 -15.41
N GLY A 318 11.66 8.70 -15.03
CA GLY A 318 12.66 8.14 -15.94
C GLY A 318 12.15 7.02 -16.85
N ASP A 319 11.04 6.39 -16.54
CA ASP A 319 10.40 5.30 -17.31
C ASP A 319 9.76 5.77 -18.65
N ARG A 320 10.36 6.73 -19.34
CA ARG A 320 9.89 7.37 -20.57
C ARG A 320 10.10 6.53 -21.82
N GLY A 321 9.86 5.24 -21.84
CA GLY A 321 10.24 4.51 -23.05
C GLY A 321 9.51 3.25 -23.44
N GLU A 322 8.43 2.88 -22.79
CA GLU A 322 7.75 1.60 -23.08
C GLU A 322 6.20 1.72 -23.08
N GLU A 323 5.66 2.87 -23.52
CA GLU A 323 4.25 2.98 -23.94
C GLU A 323 4.15 3.21 -25.44
#